data_38e66f4f7fda3686323b7e1ba29e1d94
#
_entry.id   38e66f4f7fda3686323b7e1ba29e1d94
#
_cell.length_a   1.000
_cell.length_b   1.000
_cell.length_c   1.000
_cell.angle_alpha   90.00
_cell.angle_beta   90.00
_cell.angle_gamma   90.00
#
_symmetry.space_group_name_H-M   'P 1'
#
loop_
_entity.id
_entity.type
_entity.pdbx_description
1 polymer ?
#
loop_
_entity_poly.entity_id
_entity_poly.type
_entity_poly.pdbx_seq_one_letter_code
_entity_poly.pdbx_strand_id
1 'polypeptide(L)'
;MTAADSRAASGAEGAAGAANRPGVSTPSGVDPIVVEGVTKRFGDFRALDGIDLRIRQGDFFALLGPNGAGKTTLISIIAGLAHASSGRVSVMGHDVVKDYRRARASLGVVPQELVFDPFFTVRETLRITAGYYGVRGADAWIDEVLEGLGLTDKAESNMRALSGGMKRRVMVAQALIHRPPVIVLDEPTAGVDIELRQSLWRFVRKLNHDGHTIVLTTHYLEEAQALCNRVAVMKTGRIVAMDETEALLKRFSAGALLLRISGGTLPASLQARRLPPLPEDDRYRLSLDDYAEIGPIMAAIQAEGGVIQDMEVTQPDLEDVFLRLMQEN
;
A
#
# COMPACT_ATOMS: atom_id res chain seq x y z
N MET A 1 -24.02 68.93 31.35
CA MET A 1 -24.97 68.01 32.03
C MET A 1 -25.64 67.21 30.92
N THR A 2 -25.48 66.01 30.70
CA THR A 2 -25.12 64.76 31.30
C THR A 2 -24.72 63.83 30.15
N ALA A 3 -23.57 63.25 30.16
CA ALA A 3 -23.17 61.86 30.33
C ALA A 3 -23.90 60.87 29.40
N ALA A 4 -23.15 60.36 28.42
CA ALA A 4 -22.51 59.07 28.29
C ALA A 4 -23.48 57.89 28.32
N ASP A 5 -23.52 57.12 27.26
CA ASP A 5 -23.22 55.71 27.41
C ASP A 5 -22.81 55.10 26.03
N SER A 6 -21.58 54.70 25.97
CA SER A 6 -21.01 53.90 24.90
C SER A 6 -21.21 52.45 25.22
N ARG A 7 -21.93 51.68 24.38
CA ARG A 7 -21.84 50.22 24.41
C ARG A 7 -21.33 49.72 23.09
N ALA A 8 -20.14 49.12 23.20
CA ALA A 8 -19.45 48.40 22.19
C ALA A 8 -20.28 47.20 21.73
N ALA A 9 -20.52 47.12 20.42
CA ALA A 9 -20.94 45.89 19.76
C ALA A 9 -19.68 45.14 19.35
N SER A 10 -19.30 44.09 20.10
CA SER A 10 -18.28 43.12 19.71
C SER A 10 -18.82 42.26 18.60
N GLY A 11 -18.08 42.22 17.50
CA GLY A 11 -18.35 41.39 16.36
C GLY A 11 -18.33 39.90 16.70
N ALA A 12 -19.37 39.24 16.27
CA ALA A 12 -19.40 37.78 16.12
C ALA A 12 -19.34 37.49 14.62
N GLU A 13 -18.11 37.50 14.06
CA GLU A 13 -17.85 36.94 12.74
C GLU A 13 -17.48 35.47 12.86
N GLY A 14 -18.26 34.66 12.15
CA GLY A 14 -17.70 33.57 11.39
C GLY A 14 -17.36 32.27 12.07
N ALA A 15 -18.37 31.51 12.50
CA ALA A 15 -18.26 30.05 12.45
C ALA A 15 -19.23 29.54 11.38
N ALA A 16 -18.91 29.82 10.12
CA ALA A 16 -19.60 29.24 8.97
C ALA A 16 -18.98 27.89 8.64
N GLY A 17 -19.74 26.80 8.90
CA GLY A 17 -19.76 25.68 7.97
C GLY A 17 -18.56 24.75 7.96
N ALA A 18 -18.26 24.06 9.05
CA ALA A 18 -17.74 22.69 8.92
C ALA A 18 -18.93 21.83 8.44
N ALA A 19 -19.11 21.78 7.12
CA ALA A 19 -20.07 20.88 6.51
C ALA A 19 -19.73 19.47 7.01
N ASN A 20 -20.69 18.83 7.64
CA ASN A 20 -20.69 17.45 8.11
C ASN A 20 -20.36 16.52 6.94
N ARG A 21 -19.06 16.29 6.68
CA ARG A 21 -18.58 15.28 5.74
C ARG A 21 -18.97 13.95 6.37
N PRO A 22 -19.76 13.10 5.69
CA PRO A 22 -20.06 11.80 6.22
C PRO A 22 -18.75 11.01 6.24
N GLY A 23 -18.09 10.99 7.38
CA GLY A 23 -16.98 10.07 7.64
C GLY A 23 -17.46 8.64 7.43
N VAL A 24 -16.56 7.77 7.01
CA VAL A 24 -16.83 6.33 6.85
C VAL A 24 -17.32 5.83 8.21
N SER A 25 -18.63 5.53 8.35
CA SER A 25 -19.21 4.95 9.56
C SER A 25 -18.82 3.48 9.62
N THR A 26 -17.64 3.19 10.18
CA THR A 26 -17.25 1.82 10.48
C THR A 26 -17.72 1.45 11.87
N PRO A 27 -18.37 0.28 12.08
CA PRO A 27 -18.69 -0.20 13.42
C PRO A 27 -17.37 -0.36 14.20
N SER A 28 -17.26 0.31 15.35
CA SER A 28 -16.09 0.16 16.21
C SER A 28 -15.95 -1.29 16.69
N GLY A 29 -14.76 -1.85 16.55
CA GLY A 29 -14.42 -3.20 17.03
C GLY A 29 -14.54 -4.34 16.02
N VAL A 30 -14.80 -4.06 14.74
CA VAL A 30 -14.80 -5.06 13.67
C VAL A 30 -13.55 -4.88 12.82
N ASP A 31 -12.73 -5.95 12.70
CA ASP A 31 -11.60 -5.93 11.77
C ASP A 31 -12.12 -5.86 10.33
N PRO A 32 -11.66 -4.89 9.51
CA PRO A 32 -12.08 -4.71 8.12
C PRO A 32 -11.90 -5.93 7.23
N ILE A 33 -10.80 -6.68 7.40
CA ILE A 33 -10.57 -7.94 6.71
C ILE A 33 -10.09 -8.99 7.70
N VAL A 34 -10.77 -10.13 7.73
CA VAL A 34 -10.34 -11.30 8.49
C VAL A 34 -10.29 -12.51 7.56
N VAL A 35 -9.14 -13.18 7.53
CA VAL A 35 -8.86 -14.41 6.79
C VAL A 35 -8.48 -15.48 7.79
N GLU A 36 -9.16 -16.62 7.80
CA GLU A 36 -8.98 -17.69 8.78
C GLU A 36 -8.73 -19.02 8.09
N GLY A 37 -7.51 -19.54 8.21
CA GLY A 37 -7.08 -20.85 7.71
C GLY A 37 -7.34 -21.05 6.21
N VAL A 38 -7.22 -20.01 5.40
CA VAL A 38 -7.60 -20.06 3.98
C VAL A 38 -6.58 -20.86 3.19
N THR A 39 -7.09 -21.86 2.46
CA THR A 39 -6.34 -22.60 1.45
C THR A 39 -6.95 -22.40 0.06
N LYS A 40 -6.14 -22.51 -0.98
CA LYS A 40 -6.60 -22.52 -2.37
C LYS A 40 -5.79 -23.49 -3.20
N ARG A 41 -6.49 -24.39 -3.89
CA ARG A 41 -5.90 -25.35 -4.83
C ARG A 41 -6.47 -25.13 -6.23
N PHE A 42 -5.61 -25.32 -7.23
CA PHE A 42 -5.97 -25.41 -8.65
C PHE A 42 -5.40 -26.74 -9.16
N GLY A 43 -6.26 -27.76 -9.23
CA GLY A 43 -5.79 -29.13 -9.42
C GLY A 43 -4.83 -29.55 -8.30
N ASP A 44 -3.62 -29.95 -8.66
CA ASP A 44 -2.58 -30.35 -7.71
C ASP A 44 -1.77 -29.16 -7.15
N PHE A 45 -1.84 -28.01 -7.81
CA PHE A 45 -1.11 -26.82 -7.38
C PHE A 45 -1.82 -26.15 -6.19
N ARG A 46 -1.07 -25.94 -5.09
CA ARG A 46 -1.54 -25.23 -3.91
C ARG A 46 -1.07 -23.78 -3.97
N ALA A 47 -1.99 -22.87 -4.31
CA ALA A 47 -1.71 -21.44 -4.42
C ALA A 47 -1.73 -20.73 -3.06
N LEU A 48 -2.57 -21.19 -2.12
CA LEU A 48 -2.60 -20.70 -0.73
C LEU A 48 -2.61 -21.89 0.23
N ASP A 49 -1.86 -21.78 1.32
CA ASP A 49 -1.63 -22.86 2.27
C ASP A 49 -1.79 -22.41 3.71
N GLY A 50 -3.05 -22.32 4.17
CA GLY A 50 -3.37 -21.99 5.55
C GLY A 50 -3.08 -20.52 5.89
N ILE A 51 -3.66 -19.58 5.14
CA ILE A 51 -3.46 -18.15 5.39
C ILE A 51 -4.35 -17.71 6.55
N ASP A 52 -3.72 -17.11 7.57
CA ASP A 52 -4.36 -16.35 8.63
C ASP A 52 -3.91 -14.88 8.53
N LEU A 53 -4.88 -13.96 8.42
CA LEU A 53 -4.60 -12.53 8.25
C LEU A 53 -5.70 -11.71 8.91
N ARG A 54 -5.32 -10.69 9.68
CA ARG A 54 -6.21 -9.67 10.23
C ARG A 54 -5.69 -8.28 9.90
N ILE A 55 -6.51 -7.51 9.20
CA ILE A 55 -6.24 -6.11 8.86
C ILE A 55 -7.11 -5.26 9.76
N ARG A 56 -6.50 -4.32 10.48
CA ARG A 56 -7.17 -3.45 11.45
C ARG A 56 -7.77 -2.24 10.77
N GLN A 57 -8.75 -1.63 11.41
CA GLN A 57 -9.36 -0.39 10.92
C GLN A 57 -8.30 0.72 10.81
N GLY A 58 -8.31 1.43 9.68
CA GLY A 58 -7.37 2.51 9.40
C GLY A 58 -5.97 2.05 9.02
N ASP A 59 -5.69 0.73 8.95
CA ASP A 59 -4.42 0.26 8.42
C ASP A 59 -4.21 0.73 6.97
N PHE A 60 -3.00 1.15 6.67
CA PHE A 60 -2.45 1.15 5.33
C PHE A 60 -1.53 -0.07 5.25
N PHE A 61 -2.08 -1.16 4.76
CA PHE A 61 -1.48 -2.49 4.84
C PHE A 61 -0.85 -2.90 3.51
N ALA A 62 0.40 -3.37 3.52
CA ALA A 62 1.04 -3.95 2.35
C ALA A 62 1.03 -5.48 2.40
N LEU A 63 0.68 -6.09 1.27
CA LEU A 63 0.86 -7.52 1.02
C LEU A 63 1.97 -7.71 -0.01
N LEU A 64 3.14 -8.09 0.46
CA LEU A 64 4.36 -8.23 -0.34
C LEU A 64 4.66 -9.70 -0.66
N GLY A 65 5.47 -9.93 -1.66
CA GLY A 65 5.92 -11.28 -2.04
C GLY A 65 6.33 -11.34 -3.51
N PRO A 66 7.11 -12.33 -3.92
CA PRO A 66 7.48 -12.53 -5.31
C PRO A 66 6.27 -12.88 -6.20
N ASN A 67 6.48 -12.87 -7.51
CA ASN A 67 5.47 -13.37 -8.44
C ASN A 67 5.17 -14.83 -8.15
N GLY A 68 3.89 -15.20 -8.16
CA GLY A 68 3.47 -16.56 -7.80
C GLY A 68 3.37 -16.83 -6.29
N ALA A 69 3.66 -15.88 -5.40
CA ALA A 69 3.51 -16.06 -3.94
C ALA A 69 2.06 -16.27 -3.48
N GLY A 70 1.06 -16.00 -4.33
CA GLY A 70 -0.34 -16.16 -4.01
C GLY A 70 -1.09 -14.86 -3.71
N LYS A 71 -0.46 -13.68 -3.81
CA LYS A 71 -1.05 -12.36 -3.50
C LYS A 71 -2.37 -12.11 -4.25
N THR A 72 -2.34 -12.16 -5.58
CA THR A 72 -3.54 -11.93 -6.42
C THR A 72 -4.63 -12.98 -6.16
N THR A 73 -4.24 -14.23 -5.83
CA THR A 73 -5.20 -15.27 -5.44
C THR A 73 -5.90 -14.91 -4.14
N LEU A 74 -5.15 -14.45 -3.14
CA LEU A 74 -5.72 -14.03 -1.85
C LEU A 74 -6.62 -12.80 -2.03
N ILE A 75 -6.19 -11.79 -2.78
CA ILE A 75 -7.00 -10.62 -3.13
C ILE A 75 -8.28 -11.03 -3.85
N SER A 76 -8.22 -11.95 -4.82
CA SER A 76 -9.40 -12.44 -5.54
C SER A 76 -10.39 -13.13 -4.62
N ILE A 77 -9.94 -13.83 -3.59
CA ILE A 77 -10.82 -14.47 -2.60
C ILE A 77 -11.44 -13.41 -1.68
N ILE A 78 -10.66 -12.42 -1.20
CA ILE A 78 -11.16 -11.29 -0.40
C ILE A 78 -12.22 -10.50 -1.19
N ALA A 79 -11.98 -10.27 -2.48
CA ALA A 79 -12.91 -9.60 -3.38
C ALA A 79 -14.17 -10.44 -3.73
N GLY A 80 -14.21 -11.71 -3.32
CA GLY A 80 -15.30 -12.64 -3.69
C GLY A 80 -15.33 -12.98 -5.18
N LEU A 81 -14.20 -12.82 -5.89
CA LEU A 81 -14.03 -13.19 -7.30
C LEU A 81 -13.60 -14.66 -7.45
N ALA A 82 -13.00 -15.23 -6.41
CA ALA A 82 -12.62 -16.63 -6.33
C ALA A 82 -13.07 -17.23 -5.00
N HIS A 83 -13.37 -18.54 -5.00
CA HIS A 83 -13.70 -19.27 -3.78
C HIS A 83 -12.43 -19.90 -3.17
N ALA A 84 -12.30 -19.82 -1.85
CA ALA A 84 -11.31 -20.61 -1.11
C ALA A 84 -11.64 -22.11 -1.24
N SER A 85 -10.62 -22.98 -1.18
CA SER A 85 -10.82 -24.43 -1.08
C SER A 85 -11.20 -24.83 0.34
N SER A 86 -10.68 -24.13 1.35
CA SER A 86 -11.08 -24.23 2.76
C SER A 86 -10.79 -22.93 3.48
N GLY A 87 -11.26 -22.80 4.72
CA GLY A 87 -11.13 -21.60 5.53
C GLY A 87 -12.27 -20.61 5.29
N ARG A 88 -12.14 -19.40 5.86
CA ARG A 88 -13.15 -18.36 5.80
C ARG A 88 -12.52 -16.99 5.58
N VAL A 89 -13.24 -16.12 4.86
CA VAL A 89 -12.89 -14.72 4.70
C VAL A 89 -14.11 -13.87 5.00
N SER A 90 -13.90 -12.78 5.75
CA SER A 90 -14.94 -11.77 5.96
C SER A 90 -14.38 -10.37 5.71
N VAL A 91 -15.27 -9.49 5.22
CA VAL A 91 -15.02 -8.06 5.01
C VAL A 91 -16.05 -7.30 5.83
N MET A 92 -15.61 -6.42 6.72
CA MET A 92 -16.47 -5.68 7.65
C MET A 92 -17.44 -6.60 8.42
N GLY A 93 -16.95 -7.80 8.82
CA GLY A 93 -17.74 -8.83 9.49
C GLY A 93 -18.67 -9.64 8.57
N HIS A 94 -18.77 -9.32 7.27
CA HIS A 94 -19.59 -10.01 6.30
C HIS A 94 -18.79 -11.09 5.58
N ASP A 95 -19.26 -12.34 5.64
CA ASP A 95 -18.65 -13.48 4.93
C ASP A 95 -18.73 -13.26 3.41
N VAL A 96 -17.57 -13.35 2.73
CA VAL A 96 -17.45 -13.02 1.30
C VAL A 96 -18.22 -13.98 0.38
N VAL A 97 -18.67 -15.14 0.89
CA VAL A 97 -19.47 -16.14 0.16
C VAL A 97 -20.94 -16.07 0.57
N LYS A 98 -21.21 -16.14 1.89
CA LYS A 98 -22.58 -16.22 2.42
C LYS A 98 -23.31 -14.88 2.41
N ASP A 99 -22.60 -13.78 2.69
CA ASP A 99 -23.13 -12.41 2.70
C ASP A 99 -22.39 -11.51 1.68
N TYR A 100 -22.17 -12.06 0.49
CA TYR A 100 -21.34 -11.45 -0.55
C TYR A 100 -21.78 -10.04 -0.96
N ARG A 101 -23.08 -9.73 -0.89
CA ARG A 101 -23.60 -8.41 -1.27
C ARG A 101 -23.11 -7.33 -0.33
N ARG A 102 -23.15 -7.56 0.99
CA ARG A 102 -22.65 -6.61 1.99
C ARG A 102 -21.14 -6.56 2.00
N ALA A 103 -20.48 -7.71 1.88
CA ALA A 103 -19.03 -7.76 1.77
C ALA A 103 -18.54 -6.92 0.58
N ARG A 104 -19.11 -7.08 -0.62
CA ARG A 104 -18.75 -6.29 -1.81
C ARG A 104 -19.15 -4.82 -1.72
N ALA A 105 -20.27 -4.49 -1.08
CA ALA A 105 -20.64 -3.10 -0.85
C ALA A 105 -19.66 -2.36 0.08
N SER A 106 -18.93 -3.11 0.91
CA SER A 106 -17.92 -2.58 1.83
C SER A 106 -16.50 -2.55 1.24
N LEU A 107 -16.33 -2.98 -0.01
CA LEU A 107 -15.03 -3.19 -0.62
C LEU A 107 -14.91 -2.49 -1.98
N GLY A 108 -13.89 -1.64 -2.14
CA GLY A 108 -13.44 -1.12 -3.42
C GLY A 108 -12.22 -1.91 -3.88
N VAL A 109 -12.24 -2.49 -5.08
CA VAL A 109 -11.12 -3.28 -5.59
C VAL A 109 -10.63 -2.71 -6.91
N VAL A 110 -9.34 -2.47 -7.00
CA VAL A 110 -8.63 -2.13 -8.24
C VAL A 110 -7.81 -3.35 -8.65
N PRO A 111 -8.25 -4.10 -9.67
CA PRO A 111 -7.52 -5.29 -10.11
C PRO A 111 -6.25 -4.92 -10.89
N GLN A 112 -5.33 -5.87 -11.01
CA GLN A 112 -4.09 -5.70 -11.77
C GLN A 112 -4.34 -5.48 -13.26
N GLU A 113 -5.31 -6.17 -13.86
CA GLU A 113 -5.64 -6.05 -15.28
C GLU A 113 -6.50 -4.82 -15.56
N LEU A 114 -6.26 -4.16 -16.70
CA LEU A 114 -7.06 -3.03 -17.18
C LEU A 114 -8.36 -3.54 -17.80
N VAL A 115 -9.45 -3.41 -17.06
CA VAL A 115 -10.81 -3.72 -17.55
C VAL A 115 -11.61 -2.41 -17.66
N PHE A 116 -12.08 -2.08 -18.84
CA PHE A 116 -12.89 -0.88 -19.07
C PHE A 116 -13.89 -1.08 -20.22
N ASP A 117 -15.01 -0.39 -20.10
CA ASP A 117 -15.98 -0.32 -21.19
C ASP A 117 -15.56 0.81 -22.15
N PRO A 118 -15.36 0.52 -23.44
CA PRO A 118 -14.87 1.51 -24.40
C PRO A 118 -15.95 2.46 -24.92
N PHE A 119 -17.22 2.29 -24.57
CA PHE A 119 -18.34 3.04 -25.15
C PHE A 119 -18.70 4.30 -24.37
N PHE A 120 -18.30 4.40 -23.10
CA PHE A 120 -18.66 5.49 -22.22
C PHE A 120 -17.53 6.51 -22.04
N THR A 121 -17.90 7.72 -21.65
CA THR A 121 -16.97 8.72 -21.10
C THR A 121 -16.55 8.33 -19.69
N VAL A 122 -15.49 8.96 -19.16
CA VAL A 122 -15.05 8.76 -17.78
C VAL A 122 -16.18 9.03 -16.80
N ARG A 123 -16.88 10.18 -16.94
CA ARG A 123 -17.97 10.57 -16.05
C ARG A 123 -19.15 9.60 -16.11
N GLU A 124 -19.55 9.20 -17.33
CA GLU A 124 -20.61 8.20 -17.50
C GLU A 124 -20.26 6.88 -16.83
N THR A 125 -19.03 6.40 -17.02
CA THR A 125 -18.53 5.18 -16.37
C THR A 125 -18.66 5.27 -14.85
N LEU A 126 -18.29 6.40 -14.24
CA LEU A 126 -18.40 6.60 -12.79
C LEU A 126 -19.86 6.70 -12.31
N ARG A 127 -20.74 7.37 -13.09
CA ARG A 127 -22.19 7.43 -12.78
C ARG A 127 -22.85 6.05 -12.87
N ILE A 128 -22.50 5.26 -13.87
CA ILE A 128 -22.98 3.88 -14.01
C ILE A 128 -22.52 3.04 -12.81
N THR A 129 -21.25 3.16 -12.44
CA THR A 129 -20.70 2.47 -11.26
C THR A 129 -21.44 2.89 -9.98
N ALA A 130 -21.68 4.19 -9.77
CA ALA A 130 -22.48 4.71 -8.65
C ALA A 130 -23.89 4.08 -8.62
N GLY A 131 -24.52 3.95 -9.79
CA GLY A 131 -25.82 3.33 -9.95
C GLY A 131 -25.85 1.85 -9.52
N TYR A 132 -24.83 1.06 -9.86
CA TYR A 132 -24.69 -0.33 -9.41
C TYR A 132 -24.66 -0.49 -7.89
N TYR A 133 -24.09 0.47 -7.19
CA TYR A 133 -24.04 0.51 -5.73
C TYR A 133 -25.22 1.27 -5.08
N GLY A 134 -26.18 1.76 -5.89
CA GLY A 134 -27.34 2.50 -5.40
C GLY A 134 -27.01 3.89 -4.86
N VAL A 135 -25.85 4.45 -5.19
CA VAL A 135 -25.42 5.79 -4.75
C VAL A 135 -26.17 6.85 -5.58
N ARG A 136 -26.96 7.70 -4.90
CA ARG A 136 -27.69 8.81 -5.53
C ARG A 136 -26.94 10.12 -5.31
N GLY A 137 -26.99 11.02 -6.30
CA GLY A 137 -26.37 12.35 -6.20
C GLY A 137 -24.85 12.29 -6.09
N ALA A 138 -24.22 11.35 -6.80
CA ALA A 138 -22.79 11.09 -6.73
C ALA A 138 -21.92 12.17 -7.40
N ASP A 139 -22.50 13.14 -8.14
CA ASP A 139 -21.74 14.04 -9.01
C ASP A 139 -20.67 14.86 -8.28
N ALA A 140 -21.00 15.42 -7.12
CA ALA A 140 -20.02 16.18 -6.32
C ALA A 140 -18.85 15.30 -5.84
N TRP A 141 -19.13 14.03 -5.51
CA TRP A 141 -18.08 13.06 -5.14
C TRP A 141 -17.28 12.60 -6.35
N ILE A 142 -17.94 12.41 -7.49
CA ILE A 142 -17.27 12.12 -8.78
C ILE A 142 -16.28 13.24 -9.11
N ASP A 143 -16.68 14.50 -8.96
CA ASP A 143 -15.81 15.65 -9.22
C ASP A 143 -14.59 15.66 -8.25
N GLU A 144 -14.80 15.42 -6.95
CA GLU A 144 -13.71 15.33 -5.97
C GLU A 144 -12.73 14.18 -6.30
N VAL A 145 -13.24 13.02 -6.70
CA VAL A 145 -12.42 11.86 -7.08
C VAL A 145 -11.65 12.15 -8.37
N LEU A 146 -12.29 12.76 -9.37
CA LEU A 146 -11.64 13.14 -10.62
C LEU A 146 -10.53 14.16 -10.41
N GLU A 147 -10.77 15.17 -9.56
CA GLU A 147 -9.76 16.15 -9.17
C GLU A 147 -8.58 15.49 -8.46
N GLY A 148 -8.87 14.69 -7.44
CA GLY A 148 -7.84 13.97 -6.67
C GLY A 148 -6.96 13.04 -7.51
N LEU A 149 -7.51 12.49 -8.58
CA LEU A 149 -6.80 11.61 -9.51
C LEU A 149 -6.25 12.34 -10.76
N GLY A 150 -6.40 13.67 -10.86
CA GLY A 150 -5.94 14.45 -12.01
C GLY A 150 -6.62 14.04 -13.32
N LEU A 151 -7.93 13.84 -13.27
CA LEU A 151 -8.77 13.42 -14.43
C LEU A 151 -9.85 14.43 -14.77
N THR A 152 -9.88 15.61 -14.15
CA THR A 152 -10.94 16.62 -14.32
C THR A 152 -11.11 17.04 -15.77
N ASP A 153 -10.00 17.31 -16.48
CA ASP A 153 -9.97 17.69 -17.90
C ASP A 153 -10.31 16.54 -18.85
N LYS A 154 -10.38 15.31 -18.35
CA LYS A 154 -10.71 14.08 -19.09
C LYS A 154 -12.09 13.53 -18.73
N ALA A 155 -12.85 14.21 -17.87
CA ALA A 155 -14.15 13.72 -17.41
C ALA A 155 -15.11 13.36 -18.53
N GLU A 156 -15.16 14.17 -19.57
CA GLU A 156 -16.03 13.97 -20.76
C GLU A 156 -15.31 13.25 -21.91
N SER A 157 -14.07 12.81 -21.71
CA SER A 157 -13.33 12.03 -22.70
C SER A 157 -13.80 10.58 -22.72
N ASN A 158 -13.88 9.99 -23.93
CA ASN A 158 -14.20 8.57 -24.06
C ASN A 158 -13.05 7.71 -23.54
N MET A 159 -13.37 6.59 -22.90
CA MET A 159 -12.39 5.66 -22.31
C MET A 159 -11.36 5.16 -23.31
N ARG A 160 -11.70 5.04 -24.60
CA ARG A 160 -10.74 4.63 -25.65
C ARG A 160 -9.61 5.64 -25.86
N ALA A 161 -9.90 6.92 -25.70
CA ALA A 161 -8.95 8.01 -25.96
C ALA A 161 -7.92 8.18 -24.83
N LEU A 162 -8.07 7.48 -23.72
CA LEU A 162 -7.19 7.58 -22.56
C LEU A 162 -5.92 6.73 -22.71
N SER A 163 -4.80 7.23 -22.17
CA SER A 163 -3.58 6.42 -21.99
C SER A 163 -3.81 5.29 -20.99
N GLY A 164 -2.91 4.29 -20.95
CA GLY A 164 -2.97 3.20 -19.99
C GLY A 164 -2.99 3.68 -18.54
N GLY A 165 -2.12 4.65 -18.20
CA GLY A 165 -2.07 5.24 -16.86
C GLY A 165 -3.35 6.03 -16.51
N MET A 166 -3.98 6.73 -17.48
CA MET A 166 -5.29 7.37 -17.25
C MET A 166 -6.40 6.35 -17.03
N LYS A 167 -6.45 5.28 -17.82
CA LYS A 167 -7.40 4.17 -17.61
C LYS A 167 -7.26 3.56 -16.22
N ARG A 168 -6.01 3.36 -15.76
CA ARG A 168 -5.73 2.85 -14.41
C ARG A 168 -6.32 3.76 -13.33
N ARG A 169 -6.16 5.07 -13.46
CA ARG A 169 -6.74 6.04 -12.52
C ARG A 169 -8.27 6.04 -12.55
N VAL A 170 -8.89 5.85 -13.72
CA VAL A 170 -10.36 5.69 -13.80
C VAL A 170 -10.82 4.43 -13.07
N MET A 171 -10.08 3.32 -13.15
CA MET A 171 -10.40 2.11 -12.36
C MET A 171 -10.29 2.37 -10.86
N VAL A 172 -9.28 3.15 -10.42
CA VAL A 172 -9.21 3.60 -9.02
C VAL A 172 -10.44 4.43 -8.68
N ALA A 173 -10.83 5.39 -9.53
CA ALA A 173 -12.04 6.20 -9.34
C ALA A 173 -13.28 5.31 -9.19
N GLN A 174 -13.47 4.31 -10.07
CA GLN A 174 -14.59 3.37 -9.98
C GLN A 174 -14.65 2.63 -8.65
N ALA A 175 -13.49 2.15 -8.15
CA ALA A 175 -13.40 1.47 -6.87
C ALA A 175 -13.79 2.34 -5.68
N LEU A 176 -13.69 3.68 -5.81
CA LEU A 176 -13.95 4.65 -4.75
C LEU A 176 -15.35 5.25 -4.76
N ILE A 177 -16.10 5.09 -5.86
CA ILE A 177 -17.31 5.87 -6.09
C ILE A 177 -18.43 5.62 -5.07
N HIS A 178 -18.48 4.42 -4.51
CA HIS A 178 -19.43 4.04 -3.47
C HIS A 178 -18.91 4.25 -2.04
N ARG A 179 -17.77 4.93 -1.88
CA ARG A 179 -17.10 5.25 -0.59
C ARG A 179 -16.91 4.02 0.30
N PRO A 180 -16.28 2.95 -0.19
CA PRO A 180 -16.13 1.73 0.60
C PRO A 180 -15.21 1.94 1.80
N PRO A 181 -15.51 1.37 2.98
CA PRO A 181 -14.62 1.44 4.14
C PRO A 181 -13.27 0.73 3.92
N VAL A 182 -13.21 -0.21 2.98
CA VAL A 182 -12.00 -0.97 2.64
C VAL A 182 -11.68 -0.81 1.16
N ILE A 183 -10.43 -0.49 0.86
CA ILE A 183 -9.94 -0.30 -0.52
C ILE A 183 -8.76 -1.24 -0.74
N VAL A 184 -8.85 -2.08 -1.78
CA VAL A 184 -7.79 -3.00 -2.19
C VAL A 184 -7.23 -2.55 -3.53
N LEU A 185 -5.93 -2.31 -3.56
CA LEU A 185 -5.20 -1.83 -4.72
C LEU A 185 -4.18 -2.92 -5.13
N ASP A 186 -4.47 -3.64 -6.21
CA ASP A 186 -3.57 -4.68 -6.73
C ASP A 186 -2.66 -4.09 -7.81
N GLU A 187 -1.40 -3.80 -7.43
CA GLU A 187 -0.37 -3.16 -8.26
C GLU A 187 -0.85 -1.87 -8.97
N PRO A 188 -1.37 -0.88 -8.24
CA PRO A 188 -2.07 0.27 -8.83
C PRO A 188 -1.15 1.20 -9.65
N THR A 189 0.16 1.14 -9.43
CA THR A 189 1.17 2.01 -10.07
C THR A 189 1.95 1.32 -11.19
N ALA A 190 1.63 0.07 -11.51
CA ALA A 190 2.30 -0.65 -12.60
C ALA A 190 2.11 0.09 -13.95
N GLY A 191 3.23 0.46 -14.58
CA GLY A 191 3.21 1.19 -15.86
C GLY A 191 2.74 2.64 -15.79
N VAL A 192 2.71 3.24 -14.60
CA VAL A 192 2.35 4.65 -14.38
C VAL A 192 3.62 5.47 -14.20
N ASP A 193 3.68 6.66 -14.81
CA ASP A 193 4.80 7.58 -14.66
C ASP A 193 4.90 8.17 -13.23
N ILE A 194 6.06 8.75 -12.91
CA ILE A 194 6.41 9.19 -11.54
C ILE A 194 5.45 10.26 -11.02
N GLU A 195 5.09 11.26 -11.82
CA GLU A 195 4.23 12.36 -11.36
C GLU A 195 2.80 11.86 -11.06
N LEU A 196 2.29 11.00 -11.94
CA LEU A 196 0.97 10.40 -11.77
C LEU A 196 0.93 9.44 -10.57
N ARG A 197 2.02 8.70 -10.33
CA ARG A 197 2.19 7.85 -9.15
C ARG A 197 2.12 8.66 -7.86
N GLN A 198 2.84 9.78 -7.79
CA GLN A 198 2.81 10.68 -6.64
C GLN A 198 1.42 11.28 -6.37
N SER A 199 0.68 11.66 -7.43
CA SER A 199 -0.67 12.19 -7.29
C SER A 199 -1.64 11.14 -6.74
N LEU A 200 -1.56 9.91 -7.25
CA LEU A 200 -2.34 8.77 -6.74
C LEU A 200 -2.06 8.53 -5.25
N TRP A 201 -0.78 8.48 -4.85
CA TRP A 201 -0.42 8.23 -3.45
C TRP A 201 -0.84 9.36 -2.51
N ARG A 202 -0.79 10.60 -2.94
CA ARG A 202 -1.35 11.74 -2.16
C ARG A 202 -2.84 11.56 -1.91
N PHE A 203 -3.58 11.16 -2.94
CA PHE A 203 -5.02 10.97 -2.83
C PHE A 203 -5.37 9.76 -1.95
N VAL A 204 -4.67 8.62 -2.13
CA VAL A 204 -4.87 7.41 -1.31
C VAL A 204 -4.52 7.66 0.17
N ARG A 205 -3.45 8.42 0.45
CA ARG A 205 -3.12 8.84 1.83
C ARG A 205 -4.22 9.69 2.45
N LYS A 206 -4.82 10.61 1.68
CA LYS A 206 -5.97 11.40 2.14
C LYS A 206 -7.12 10.49 2.54
N LEU A 207 -7.48 9.50 1.70
CA LEU A 207 -8.53 8.53 2.01
C LEU A 207 -8.23 7.72 3.27
N ASN A 208 -6.99 7.27 3.45
CA ASN A 208 -6.61 6.56 4.68
C ASN A 208 -6.73 7.45 5.92
N HIS A 209 -6.27 8.70 5.84
CA HIS A 209 -6.46 9.69 6.90
C HIS A 209 -7.94 9.99 7.20
N ASP A 210 -8.81 9.93 6.18
CA ASP A 210 -10.27 10.09 6.32
C ASP A 210 -10.95 8.83 6.88
N GLY A 211 -10.18 7.78 7.24
CA GLY A 211 -10.63 6.59 7.96
C GLY A 211 -10.83 5.34 7.11
N HIS A 212 -10.52 5.38 5.82
CA HIS A 212 -10.53 4.17 4.98
C HIS A 212 -9.36 3.24 5.33
N THR A 213 -9.62 1.93 5.32
CA THR A 213 -8.57 0.91 5.41
C THR A 213 -8.07 0.59 4.00
N ILE A 214 -6.75 0.66 3.81
CA ILE A 214 -6.13 0.44 2.50
C ILE A 214 -5.33 -0.86 2.52
N VAL A 215 -5.51 -1.69 1.50
CA VAL A 215 -4.67 -2.87 1.24
C VAL A 215 -3.97 -2.69 -0.09
N LEU A 216 -2.67 -2.73 -0.07
CA LEU A 216 -1.81 -2.52 -1.23
C LEU A 216 -1.04 -3.79 -1.54
N THR A 217 -1.06 -4.25 -2.79
CA THR A 217 0.00 -5.11 -3.31
C THR A 217 0.90 -4.28 -4.21
N THR A 218 2.18 -4.45 -4.09
CA THR A 218 3.16 -3.79 -4.96
C THR A 218 4.44 -4.63 -5.02
N HIS A 219 5.19 -4.48 -6.09
CA HIS A 219 6.56 -4.96 -6.20
C HIS A 219 7.58 -3.83 -5.92
N TYR A 220 7.11 -2.59 -5.73
CA TYR A 220 7.93 -1.46 -5.32
C TYR A 220 7.97 -1.40 -3.79
N LEU A 221 9.02 -1.96 -3.19
CA LEU A 221 9.17 -2.07 -1.73
C LEU A 221 9.28 -0.69 -1.07
N GLU A 222 9.89 0.28 -1.76
CA GLU A 222 9.94 1.68 -1.34
C GLU A 222 8.54 2.30 -1.14
N GLU A 223 7.58 1.99 -2.03
CA GLU A 223 6.20 2.47 -1.87
C GLU A 223 5.55 1.87 -0.61
N ALA A 224 5.73 0.57 -0.39
CA ALA A 224 5.22 -0.10 0.79
C ALA A 224 5.83 0.51 2.07
N GLN A 225 7.14 0.74 2.09
CA GLN A 225 7.83 1.35 3.22
C GLN A 225 7.38 2.78 3.51
N ALA A 226 7.16 3.57 2.45
CA ALA A 226 6.78 4.98 2.59
C ALA A 226 5.29 5.17 2.94
N LEU A 227 4.43 4.21 2.61
CA LEU A 227 2.98 4.36 2.72
C LEU A 227 2.36 3.52 3.83
N CYS A 228 2.86 2.30 4.03
CA CYS A 228 2.17 1.29 4.81
C CYS A 228 2.69 1.24 6.25
N ASN A 229 1.77 1.27 7.21
CA ASN A 229 2.10 1.12 8.62
C ASN A 229 2.29 -0.34 9.03
N ARG A 230 1.72 -1.29 8.26
CA ARG A 230 1.85 -2.73 8.49
C ARG A 230 2.10 -3.47 7.18
N VAL A 231 2.89 -4.52 7.26
CA VAL A 231 3.32 -5.31 6.12
C VAL A 231 3.17 -6.80 6.43
N ALA A 232 2.66 -7.57 5.47
CA ALA A 232 2.80 -9.02 5.45
C ALA A 232 3.61 -9.45 4.23
N VAL A 233 4.54 -10.37 4.43
CA VAL A 233 5.36 -10.96 3.37
C VAL A 233 4.87 -12.38 3.10
N MET A 234 4.51 -12.64 1.85
CA MET A 234 4.08 -13.95 1.37
C MET A 234 5.19 -14.67 0.59
N LYS A 235 5.33 -15.96 0.84
CA LYS A 235 6.22 -16.86 0.10
C LYS A 235 5.51 -18.20 -0.10
N THR A 236 5.45 -18.71 -1.33
CA THR A 236 4.85 -20.02 -1.67
C THR A 236 3.49 -20.30 -1.03
N GLY A 237 2.58 -19.33 -1.09
CA GLY A 237 1.22 -19.45 -0.58
C GLY A 237 1.06 -19.33 0.93
N ARG A 238 2.09 -18.91 1.67
CA ARG A 238 2.07 -18.72 3.13
C ARG A 238 2.50 -17.29 3.50
N ILE A 239 2.05 -16.80 4.64
CA ILE A 239 2.61 -15.59 5.26
C ILE A 239 3.83 -16.01 6.08
N VAL A 240 5.01 -15.50 5.72
CA VAL A 240 6.28 -15.81 6.39
C VAL A 240 6.68 -14.75 7.41
N ALA A 241 6.19 -13.52 7.25
CA ALA A 241 6.36 -12.46 8.23
C ALA A 241 5.16 -11.51 8.15
N MET A 242 4.73 -10.96 9.29
CA MET A 242 3.71 -9.92 9.36
C MET A 242 3.92 -9.11 10.63
N ASP A 243 4.13 -7.80 10.48
CA ASP A 243 4.31 -6.88 11.61
C ASP A 243 4.06 -5.43 11.19
N GLU A 244 4.21 -4.49 12.10
CA GLU A 244 4.37 -3.08 11.79
C GLU A 244 5.64 -2.86 10.96
N THR A 245 5.58 -1.98 9.98
CA THR A 245 6.69 -1.74 9.05
C THR A 245 7.99 -1.38 9.80
N GLU A 246 7.91 -0.49 10.78
CA GLU A 246 9.07 -0.12 11.59
C GLU A 246 9.59 -1.29 12.44
N ALA A 247 8.71 -2.15 12.95
CA ALA A 247 9.12 -3.31 13.75
C ALA A 247 9.85 -4.33 12.89
N LEU A 248 9.38 -4.57 11.65
CA LEU A 248 10.07 -5.43 10.68
C LEU A 248 11.45 -4.89 10.34
N LEU A 249 11.56 -3.59 10.05
CA LEU A 249 12.84 -2.96 9.75
C LEU A 249 13.82 -3.15 10.91
N LYS A 250 13.42 -2.84 12.13
CA LYS A 250 14.26 -2.96 13.33
C LYS A 250 14.66 -4.42 13.65
N ARG A 251 13.79 -5.38 13.36
CA ARG A 251 14.02 -6.80 13.65
C ARG A 251 15.07 -7.44 12.72
N PHE A 252 15.11 -7.04 11.47
CA PHE A 252 15.91 -7.71 10.45
C PHE A 252 17.22 -7.00 10.09
N SER A 253 17.39 -5.74 10.46
CA SER A 253 18.62 -5.00 10.17
C SER A 253 18.76 -3.75 11.04
N ALA A 254 19.98 -3.45 11.50
CA ALA A 254 20.33 -2.12 12.00
C ALA A 254 20.61 -1.14 10.85
N GLY A 255 20.71 -1.66 9.61
CA GLY A 255 21.00 -0.89 8.42
C GLY A 255 22.04 -1.57 7.53
N ALA A 256 22.59 -0.80 6.62
CA ALA A 256 23.73 -1.23 5.83
C ALA A 256 24.89 -0.22 5.92
N LEU A 257 26.10 -0.74 5.87
CA LEU A 257 27.32 0.04 5.81
C LEU A 257 27.82 0.07 4.36
N LEU A 258 27.81 1.24 3.75
CA LEU A 258 28.40 1.48 2.44
C LEU A 258 29.86 1.89 2.63
N LEU A 259 30.76 1.22 1.93
CA LEU A 259 32.20 1.42 2.07
C LEU A 259 32.88 1.51 0.71
N ARG A 260 33.72 2.52 0.53
CA ARG A 260 34.70 2.56 -0.57
C ARG A 260 36.06 2.23 -0.01
N ILE A 261 36.67 1.15 -0.49
CA ILE A 261 37.95 0.65 -0.04
C ILE A 261 38.99 0.83 -1.17
N SER A 262 40.15 1.35 -0.84
CA SER A 262 41.31 1.41 -1.72
C SER A 262 42.48 0.62 -1.13
N GLY A 263 43.43 0.18 -1.95
CA GLY A 263 44.62 -0.55 -1.51
C GLY A 263 44.35 -2.01 -1.12
N GLY A 264 43.13 -2.51 -1.25
CA GLY A 264 42.76 -3.88 -0.90
C GLY A 264 41.38 -4.26 -1.40
N THR A 265 40.95 -5.47 -1.09
CA THR A 265 39.61 -6.00 -1.36
C THR A 265 38.86 -6.22 -0.03
N LEU A 266 37.55 -6.44 -0.11
CA LEU A 266 36.76 -6.76 1.07
C LEU A 266 37.30 -8.05 1.73
N PRO A 267 37.64 -8.05 3.03
CA PRO A 267 38.09 -9.21 3.78
C PRO A 267 37.20 -10.43 3.61
N ALA A 268 37.80 -11.62 3.57
CA ALA A 268 37.05 -12.88 3.44
C ALA A 268 36.03 -13.08 4.58
N SER A 269 36.37 -12.60 5.80
CA SER A 269 35.48 -12.64 6.96
C SER A 269 34.23 -11.79 6.82
N LEU A 270 34.22 -10.80 5.91
CA LEU A 270 33.10 -9.89 5.69
C LEU A 270 32.26 -10.26 4.45
N GLN A 271 32.69 -11.23 3.66
CA GLN A 271 31.97 -11.64 2.43
C GLN A 271 30.55 -12.14 2.72
N ALA A 272 30.33 -12.83 3.84
CA ALA A 272 29.01 -13.33 4.24
C ALA A 272 28.01 -12.20 4.55
N ARG A 273 28.50 -10.99 4.85
CA ARG A 273 27.69 -9.80 5.13
C ARG A 273 27.44 -8.94 3.90
N ARG A 274 28.01 -9.31 2.76
CA ARG A 274 27.87 -8.51 1.53
C ARG A 274 26.44 -8.56 1.00
N LEU A 275 25.85 -7.39 0.84
CA LEU A 275 24.55 -7.18 0.21
C LEU A 275 24.76 -6.86 -1.30
N PRO A 276 23.71 -7.02 -2.13
CA PRO A 276 23.74 -6.55 -3.52
C PRO A 276 24.11 -5.05 -3.58
N PRO A 277 24.90 -4.64 -4.57
CA PRO A 277 25.24 -3.23 -4.76
C PRO A 277 23.98 -2.42 -5.08
N LEU A 278 23.98 -1.15 -4.68
CA LEU A 278 22.95 -0.20 -5.13
C LEU A 278 23.14 0.11 -6.63
N PRO A 279 22.07 0.43 -7.36
CA PRO A 279 22.19 0.91 -8.73
C PRO A 279 23.13 2.12 -8.81
N GLU A 280 24.07 2.08 -9.75
CA GLU A 280 25.05 3.17 -9.99
C GLU A 280 26.03 3.45 -8.83
N ASP A 281 26.11 2.58 -7.80
CA ASP A 281 27.05 2.70 -6.68
C ASP A 281 28.09 1.58 -6.72
N ASP A 282 29.37 1.92 -6.73
CA ASP A 282 30.52 1.00 -6.75
C ASP A 282 31.03 0.61 -5.35
N ARG A 283 30.39 1.13 -4.29
CA ARG A 283 30.77 0.86 -2.92
C ARG A 283 30.38 -0.56 -2.49
N TYR A 284 31.17 -1.13 -1.59
CA TYR A 284 30.76 -2.35 -0.89
C TYR A 284 29.59 -2.03 0.04
N ARG A 285 28.53 -2.84 -0.02
CA ARG A 285 27.37 -2.74 0.88
C ARG A 285 27.38 -3.95 1.81
N LEU A 286 27.47 -3.70 3.13
CA LEU A 286 27.52 -4.72 4.17
C LEU A 286 26.32 -4.60 5.09
N SER A 287 25.68 -5.74 5.43
CA SER A 287 24.63 -5.75 6.43
C SER A 287 25.17 -5.46 7.83
N LEU A 288 24.45 -4.63 8.59
CA LEU A 288 24.69 -4.39 10.00
C LEU A 288 23.53 -5.00 10.81
N ASP A 289 23.86 -5.75 11.84
CA ASP A 289 22.89 -6.20 12.83
C ASP A 289 22.88 -5.26 14.04
N ASP A 290 24.03 -4.62 14.33
CA ASP A 290 24.19 -3.59 15.35
C ASP A 290 25.25 -2.54 14.89
N TYR A 291 25.06 -1.27 15.23
CA TYR A 291 26.03 -0.20 14.96
C TYR A 291 27.38 -0.40 15.67
N ALA A 292 27.41 -1.16 16.76
CA ALA A 292 28.66 -1.55 17.43
C ALA A 292 29.62 -2.37 16.55
N GLU A 293 29.09 -3.01 15.50
CA GLU A 293 29.89 -3.80 14.54
C GLU A 293 30.75 -2.96 13.59
N ILE A 294 30.45 -1.66 13.44
CA ILE A 294 31.20 -0.77 12.54
C ILE A 294 32.68 -0.75 12.89
N GLY A 295 33.01 -0.61 14.19
CA GLY A 295 34.41 -0.62 14.64
C GLY A 295 35.18 -1.88 14.27
N PRO A 296 34.69 -3.08 14.62
CA PRO A 296 35.26 -4.36 14.20
C PRO A 296 35.39 -4.52 12.68
N ILE A 297 34.38 -4.08 11.88
CA ILE A 297 34.43 -4.13 10.41
C ILE A 297 35.57 -3.27 9.88
N MET A 298 35.70 -2.02 10.37
CA MET A 298 36.78 -1.12 9.98
C MET A 298 38.16 -1.68 10.35
N ALA A 299 38.30 -2.26 11.54
CA ALA A 299 39.54 -2.88 11.99
C ALA A 299 39.93 -4.08 11.09
N ALA A 300 39.01 -4.91 10.69
CA ALA A 300 39.24 -6.05 9.80
C ALA A 300 39.75 -5.59 8.42
N ILE A 301 39.16 -4.53 7.85
CA ILE A 301 39.59 -3.97 6.56
C ILE A 301 41.01 -3.40 6.67
N GLN A 302 41.31 -2.65 7.74
CA GLN A 302 42.62 -2.06 7.93
C GLN A 302 43.73 -3.10 8.19
N ALA A 303 43.39 -4.21 8.89
CA ALA A 303 44.31 -5.30 9.15
C ALA A 303 44.78 -6.01 7.87
N GLU A 304 43.96 -6.03 6.81
CA GLU A 304 44.32 -6.56 5.49
C GLU A 304 44.89 -5.49 4.53
N GLY A 305 45.24 -4.30 5.07
CA GLY A 305 45.87 -3.22 4.30
C GLY A 305 44.89 -2.35 3.50
N GLY A 306 43.60 -2.53 3.67
CA GLY A 306 42.58 -1.70 3.03
C GLY A 306 42.48 -0.33 3.68
N VAL A 307 42.32 0.71 2.86
CA VAL A 307 42.09 2.11 3.29
C VAL A 307 40.65 2.47 2.95
N ILE A 308 39.88 2.84 3.95
CA ILE A 308 38.51 3.33 3.80
C ILE A 308 38.53 4.75 3.31
N GLN A 309 38.02 4.98 2.09
CA GLN A 309 37.96 6.33 1.49
C GLN A 309 36.64 7.04 1.76
N ASP A 310 35.56 6.25 1.83
CA ASP A 310 34.20 6.75 2.07
C ASP A 310 33.43 5.75 2.90
N MET A 311 32.58 6.22 3.78
CA MET A 311 31.74 5.42 4.65
C MET A 311 30.41 6.11 4.91
N GLU A 312 29.34 5.38 4.68
CA GLU A 312 27.98 5.83 4.96
C GLU A 312 27.19 4.72 5.63
N VAL A 313 26.41 5.06 6.62
CA VAL A 313 25.46 4.14 7.26
C VAL A 313 24.07 4.46 6.77
N THR A 314 23.47 3.52 6.06
CA THR A 314 22.09 3.65 5.59
C THR A 314 21.12 3.02 6.58
N GLN A 315 19.95 3.60 6.70
CA GLN A 315 18.88 2.98 7.50
C GLN A 315 18.36 1.70 6.85
N PRO A 316 17.83 0.76 7.65
CA PRO A 316 17.24 -0.47 7.10
C PRO A 316 16.10 -0.14 6.15
N ASP A 317 16.03 -0.88 5.05
CA ASP A 317 14.94 -0.79 4.08
C ASP A 317 14.18 -2.12 3.97
N LEU A 318 12.97 -2.06 3.45
CA LEU A 318 12.13 -3.24 3.23
C LEU A 318 12.72 -4.19 2.19
N GLU A 319 13.60 -3.73 1.31
CA GLU A 319 14.26 -4.57 0.32
C GLU A 319 15.23 -5.53 0.99
N ASP A 320 16.01 -5.07 1.96
CA ASP A 320 16.91 -5.91 2.75
C ASP A 320 16.14 -6.96 3.57
N VAL A 321 15.06 -6.53 4.23
CA VAL A 321 14.18 -7.42 4.98
C VAL A 321 13.58 -8.48 4.06
N PHE A 322 13.09 -8.06 2.91
CA PHE A 322 12.47 -8.94 1.92
C PHE A 322 13.47 -9.97 1.38
N LEU A 323 14.68 -9.55 1.02
CA LEU A 323 15.73 -10.46 0.53
C LEU A 323 16.10 -11.49 1.58
N ARG A 324 16.28 -11.10 2.83
CA ARG A 324 16.56 -12.05 3.95
C ARG A 324 15.44 -13.08 4.11
N LEU A 325 14.18 -12.65 4.16
CA LEU A 325 13.02 -13.54 4.29
C LEU A 325 12.87 -14.48 3.08
N MET A 326 13.31 -14.06 1.90
CA MET A 326 13.29 -14.92 0.71
C MET A 326 14.42 -15.97 0.71
N GLN A 327 15.53 -15.73 1.41
CA GLN A 327 16.65 -16.66 1.56
C GLN A 327 16.44 -17.67 2.71
N GLU A 328 15.75 -17.32 3.76
CA GLU A 328 15.37 -18.23 4.84
C GLU A 328 14.42 -19.32 4.30
N ASN A 329 14.80 -20.61 4.49
CA ASN A 329 14.06 -21.78 3.99
C ASN A 329 12.83 -22.12 4.85
#